data_1b12a6c24ed0d1382448a97cfa3c9ddc
#
_entry.id   1b12a6c24ed0d1382448a97cfa3c9ddc
#
_cell.length_a   1.000
_cell.length_b   1.000
_cell.length_c   1.000
_cell.angle_alpha   90.00
_cell.angle_beta   90.00
_cell.angle_gamma   90.00
#
_symmetry.space_group_name_H-M   'P 1'
#
loop_
_entity.id
_entity.type
_entity.pdbx_description
1 polymer ?
#
loop_
_entity_poly.entity_id
_entity_poly.type
_entity_poly.pdbx_seq_one_letter_code
_entity_poly.pdbx_strand_id
1 'polypeptide(L)'
;MVQRIRHQYLVFFVLLLSLLVSGAAAETIYAENFEELRNGLSSNGENTVILTADITAESSIPVVGKITLTTEENANCVISFADCPADEKGFIQVGKGAELTVIGNKSGKITITGKHSKDTSLISVHSGNLVLKNTDLKENHLTGSGSAGGAVYADSGKIILERCTITGCSADLGGAVYLTSNEKSSVEGEITGVFINSCTASAGGAVYADYQGKIPELSIPKKMQTKLTMSATTVNNCGAENGFGIYATASDIRISGVDFADLPAFGDSNSVCAVSSIVSLDGPQDQLHGISLEKSVIHLVDEFSIYDHATVTLVSDTAVSPYLMKIDRGNISDVVGYFTIVLPEGFLTEKNGKNLILRAYVNFDANGGFGTPLLTDLPCAIRTDLPINPYSREGYTFAGWADTPNGPALYENAGTITLLEPTTLYAVWENKDAESGYFRTITNGGYVEVSGHPPLQYVDLPAEAFGDIYLSDSINLPTPEDMQVFSVFSVNITEYPTGMPSEIGFSLSSTELAGTDADSVRLYSYADGEWKALPTTCSVTGDTAVFEAQTNSLGIFAVVFEESSSAKSPLGIISIIAGICAVCLFRRK
;
A
#
# COMPACT_ATOMS: atom_id res chain seq x y z
N MET A 1 -1.92 -33.93 66.75
CA MET A 1 -0.62 -33.31 66.43
C MET A 1 -0.52 -32.84 64.95
N VAL A 2 -1.16 -33.52 64.02
CA VAL A 2 -1.11 -33.20 62.57
C VAL A 2 -1.92 -31.95 62.19
N GLN A 3 -2.96 -31.57 62.89
CA GLN A 3 -3.80 -30.38 62.59
C GLN A 3 -3.15 -29.03 63.00
N ARG A 4 -2.22 -29.05 64.01
CA ARG A 4 -1.52 -27.82 64.43
C ARG A 4 -0.37 -27.43 63.45
N ILE A 5 0.19 -28.41 62.77
CA ILE A 5 1.27 -28.17 61.79
C ILE A 5 0.73 -27.58 60.51
N ARG A 6 -0.48 -27.97 60.05
CA ARG A 6 -1.12 -27.39 58.89
C ARG A 6 -1.51 -25.91 59.04
N HIS A 7 -1.89 -25.49 60.25
CA HIS A 7 -2.22 -24.07 60.50
C HIS A 7 -0.99 -23.16 60.56
N GLN A 8 0.14 -23.65 61.00
CA GLN A 8 1.39 -22.86 61.02
C GLN A 8 1.94 -22.65 59.59
N TYR A 9 1.87 -23.66 58.74
CA TYR A 9 2.29 -23.50 57.34
C TYR A 9 1.34 -22.64 56.53
N LEU A 10 0.02 -22.67 56.80
CA LEU A 10 -0.93 -21.80 56.15
C LEU A 10 -0.78 -20.34 56.54
N VAL A 11 -0.49 -20.06 57.83
CA VAL A 11 -0.22 -18.69 58.30
C VAL A 11 1.13 -18.17 57.79
N PHE A 12 2.15 -19.05 57.70
CA PHE A 12 3.45 -18.69 57.12
C PHE A 12 3.35 -18.47 55.60
N PHE A 13 2.53 -19.25 54.86
CA PHE A 13 2.30 -19.08 53.43
C PHE A 13 1.45 -17.85 53.12
N VAL A 14 0.48 -17.51 53.95
CA VAL A 14 -0.32 -16.27 53.84
C VAL A 14 0.52 -15.04 54.23
N LEU A 15 1.41 -15.13 55.22
CA LEU A 15 2.38 -14.07 55.55
C LEU A 15 3.47 -13.92 54.50
N LEU A 16 3.93 -15.02 53.86
CA LEU A 16 4.88 -14.96 52.75
C LEU A 16 4.22 -14.46 51.46
N LEU A 17 2.96 -14.76 51.23
CA LEU A 17 2.18 -14.21 50.08
C LEU A 17 1.80 -12.75 50.29
N SER A 18 1.59 -12.30 51.53
CA SER A 18 1.37 -10.88 51.84
C SER A 18 2.63 -10.02 51.77
N LEU A 19 3.82 -10.64 51.86
CA LEU A 19 5.11 -9.98 51.64
C LEU A 19 5.53 -9.92 50.18
N LEU A 20 4.83 -10.64 49.28
CA LEU A 20 5.08 -10.60 47.84
C LEU A 20 4.09 -9.66 47.07
N VAL A 21 3.18 -9.02 47.78
CA VAL A 21 2.28 -7.98 47.25
C VAL A 21 2.42 -6.72 48.11
N SER A 22 3.62 -6.36 48.49
CA SER A 22 3.93 -4.97 48.82
C SER A 22 4.15 -4.27 47.45
N GLY A 23 3.14 -3.68 46.89
CA GLY A 23 3.38 -2.60 45.95
C GLY A 23 4.37 -1.66 46.58
N ALA A 24 5.56 -1.48 46.00
CA ALA A 24 6.52 -0.51 46.51
C ALA A 24 5.76 0.82 46.68
N ALA A 25 5.83 1.40 47.86
CA ALA A 25 5.23 2.72 48.10
C ALA A 25 5.85 3.70 47.07
N ALA A 26 5.05 4.55 46.50
CA ALA A 26 5.54 5.59 45.58
C ALA A 26 6.66 6.39 46.25
N GLU A 27 7.83 6.41 45.63
CA GLU A 27 9.01 7.09 46.15
C GLU A 27 9.18 8.43 45.44
N THR A 28 9.61 9.45 46.18
CA THR A 28 10.04 10.72 45.61
C THR A 28 11.55 10.78 45.58
N ILE A 29 12.13 10.92 44.41
CA ILE A 29 13.55 10.97 44.13
C ILE A 29 13.91 12.37 43.66
N TYR A 30 14.87 13.02 44.29
CA TYR A 30 15.38 14.30 43.82
C TYR A 30 16.62 14.06 42.97
N ALA A 31 16.68 14.70 41.80
CA ALA A 31 17.75 14.51 40.84
C ALA A 31 18.47 15.84 40.58
N GLU A 32 19.70 15.94 41.04
CA GLU A 32 20.64 17.06 40.84
C GLU A 32 21.71 16.73 39.78
N ASN A 33 21.85 15.46 39.42
CA ASN A 33 22.85 14.97 38.48
C ASN A 33 22.33 13.79 37.65
N PHE A 34 23.12 13.37 36.66
CA PHE A 34 22.74 12.34 35.72
C PHE A 34 22.49 10.96 36.37
N GLU A 35 23.31 10.57 37.36
CA GLU A 35 23.15 9.26 38.00
C GLU A 35 21.82 9.18 38.76
N GLU A 36 21.45 10.21 39.50
CA GLU A 36 20.18 10.28 40.22
C GLU A 36 18.98 10.29 39.26
N LEU A 37 19.05 11.09 38.16
CA LEU A 37 18.04 11.09 37.12
C LEU A 37 17.87 9.71 36.50
N ARG A 38 18.98 9.08 36.09
CA ARG A 38 18.97 7.75 35.46
C ARG A 38 18.38 6.71 36.41
N ASN A 39 18.83 6.70 37.67
CA ASN A 39 18.34 5.75 38.69
C ASN A 39 16.84 5.96 38.94
N GLY A 40 16.41 7.20 39.02
CA GLY A 40 15.00 7.54 39.19
C GLY A 40 14.13 7.08 38.02
N LEU A 41 14.52 7.39 36.79
CA LEU A 41 13.76 7.01 35.58
C LEU A 41 13.79 5.49 35.30
N SER A 42 14.88 4.81 35.68
CA SER A 42 15.03 3.36 35.52
C SER A 42 14.48 2.55 36.70
N SER A 43 13.90 3.20 37.71
CA SER A 43 13.36 2.55 38.89
C SER A 43 12.09 1.74 38.58
N ASN A 44 11.88 0.65 39.30
CA ASN A 44 10.66 -0.13 39.24
C ASN A 44 9.57 0.49 40.15
N GLY A 45 8.32 0.27 39.81
CA GLY A 45 7.18 0.75 40.60
C GLY A 45 6.66 2.07 40.11
N GLU A 46 5.97 2.80 40.98
CA GLU A 46 5.34 4.11 40.68
C GLU A 46 6.07 5.19 41.48
N ASN A 47 6.92 5.96 40.82
CA ASN A 47 7.82 6.91 41.47
C ASN A 47 7.71 8.31 40.86
N THR A 48 8.03 9.33 41.68
CA THR A 48 8.14 10.72 41.24
C THR A 48 9.61 11.15 41.30
N VAL A 49 10.13 11.62 40.16
CA VAL A 49 11.48 12.19 40.05
C VAL A 49 11.34 13.71 39.94
N ILE A 50 11.98 14.43 40.85
CA ILE A 50 11.95 15.90 40.88
C ILE A 50 13.34 16.41 40.46
N LEU A 51 13.37 17.12 39.33
CA LEU A 51 14.58 17.83 38.87
C LEU A 51 14.82 19.06 39.72
N THR A 52 16.00 19.19 40.26
CA THR A 52 16.46 20.33 41.08
C THR A 52 17.56 21.13 40.40
N ALA A 53 18.15 20.61 39.33
CA ALA A 53 19.19 21.27 38.54
C ALA A 53 19.11 20.91 37.06
N ASP A 54 19.86 21.63 36.22
CA ASP A 54 20.12 21.26 34.83
C ASP A 54 21.05 20.03 34.81
N ILE A 55 20.71 19.07 33.94
CA ILE A 55 21.45 17.79 33.89
C ILE A 55 21.96 17.57 32.47
N THR A 56 23.26 17.32 32.33
CA THR A 56 23.86 16.76 31.12
C THR A 56 23.88 15.25 31.20
N ALA A 57 23.20 14.61 30.27
CA ALA A 57 23.10 13.15 30.21
C ALA A 57 24.35 12.54 29.54
N GLU A 58 24.89 11.49 30.14
CA GLU A 58 26.09 10.79 29.68
C GLU A 58 25.77 9.52 28.87
N SER A 59 24.55 9.01 28.99
CA SER A 59 24.06 7.84 28.23
C SER A 59 22.54 7.87 28.09
N SER A 60 21.96 6.99 27.25
CA SER A 60 20.53 6.79 27.18
C SER A 60 19.95 6.27 28.50
N ILE A 61 18.66 6.59 28.72
CA ILE A 61 17.97 6.28 29.98
C ILE A 61 16.76 5.38 29.68
N PRO A 62 16.79 4.11 30.09
CA PRO A 62 15.61 3.24 30.01
C PRO A 62 14.60 3.57 31.11
N VAL A 63 13.33 3.66 30.75
CA VAL A 63 12.20 3.78 31.69
C VAL A 63 11.55 2.41 31.82
N VAL A 64 11.41 1.92 33.03
CA VAL A 64 10.94 0.56 33.32
C VAL A 64 9.63 0.55 34.09
N GLY A 65 9.47 1.47 35.05
CA GLY A 65 8.27 1.59 35.89
C GLY A 65 7.25 2.61 35.38
N LYS A 66 6.44 3.08 36.31
CA LYS A 66 5.53 4.22 36.11
C LYS A 66 6.16 5.44 36.75
N ILE A 67 6.73 6.29 35.97
CA ILE A 67 7.53 7.41 36.43
C ILE A 67 6.87 8.74 36.10
N THR A 68 6.77 9.59 37.11
CA THR A 68 6.44 11.02 36.95
C THR A 68 7.71 11.84 37.11
N LEU A 69 8.13 12.53 36.06
CA LEU A 69 9.25 13.46 36.05
C LEU A 69 8.69 14.89 36.13
N THR A 70 9.13 15.65 37.10
CA THR A 70 8.70 17.04 37.29
C THR A 70 9.85 17.91 37.81
N THR A 71 9.61 19.21 38.01
CA THR A 71 10.58 20.13 38.64
C THR A 71 10.04 20.60 39.97
N GLU A 72 10.88 21.27 40.79
CA GLU A 72 10.42 22.08 41.88
C GLU A 72 9.50 23.22 41.38
N GLU A 73 8.70 23.77 42.27
CA GLU A 73 7.80 24.85 41.95
C GLU A 73 8.56 26.07 41.40
N ASN A 74 8.15 26.58 40.25
CA ASN A 74 8.78 27.70 39.51
C ASN A 74 10.21 27.44 38.99
N ALA A 75 10.72 26.22 39.01
CA ALA A 75 12.03 25.88 38.47
C ALA A 75 11.93 25.52 36.98
N ASN A 76 12.86 26.06 36.19
CA ASN A 76 13.12 25.59 34.83
C ASN A 76 14.35 24.69 34.86
N CYS A 77 14.22 23.46 34.35
CA CYS A 77 15.35 22.53 34.29
C CYS A 77 15.55 22.02 32.86
N VAL A 78 16.78 21.84 32.48
CA VAL A 78 17.20 21.33 31.19
C VAL A 78 17.81 19.95 31.34
N ILE A 79 17.36 18.99 30.55
CA ILE A 79 18.04 17.71 30.35
C ILE A 79 18.68 17.76 28.96
N SER A 80 20.00 17.79 28.92
CA SER A 80 20.78 17.89 27.70
C SER A 80 21.44 16.55 27.34
N PHE A 81 21.21 16.09 26.12
CA PHE A 81 21.86 14.90 25.56
C PHE A 81 22.99 15.25 24.58
N ALA A 82 23.50 16.48 24.64
CA ALA A 82 24.53 16.96 23.69
C ALA A 82 25.77 16.05 23.65
N ASP A 83 26.21 15.55 24.77
CA ASP A 83 27.42 14.71 24.92
C ASP A 83 27.11 13.20 25.01
N CYS A 84 25.85 12.82 25.00
CA CYS A 84 25.42 11.42 25.12
C CYS A 84 25.76 10.61 23.85
N PRO A 85 26.30 9.36 23.95
CA PRO A 85 26.37 8.44 22.82
C PRO A 85 24.99 8.20 22.18
N ALA A 86 24.94 8.11 20.86
CA ALA A 86 23.69 7.96 20.11
C ALA A 86 23.62 6.55 19.48
N ASP A 87 23.60 5.54 20.32
CA ASP A 87 23.68 4.13 19.92
C ASP A 87 22.31 3.45 19.90
N GLU A 88 21.28 4.12 20.44
CA GLU A 88 19.94 3.61 20.66
C GLU A 88 18.89 4.42 19.88
N LYS A 89 17.68 3.89 19.73
CA LYS A 89 16.57 4.57 19.03
C LYS A 89 16.07 5.84 19.74
N GLY A 90 16.34 5.99 21.04
CA GLY A 90 15.96 7.18 21.82
C GLY A 90 16.91 7.41 22.98
N PHE A 91 17.12 8.67 23.32
CA PHE A 91 17.88 9.03 24.51
C PHE A 91 17.12 8.67 25.79
N ILE A 92 15.79 8.89 25.83
CA ILE A 92 14.90 8.36 26.87
C ILE A 92 14.04 7.27 26.23
N GLN A 93 14.07 6.06 26.79
CA GLN A 93 13.44 4.88 26.20
C GLN A 93 12.31 4.37 27.09
N VAL A 94 11.07 4.54 26.66
CA VAL A 94 9.89 4.04 27.38
C VAL A 94 9.57 2.64 26.87
N GLY A 95 9.97 1.65 27.66
CA GLY A 95 9.86 0.23 27.31
C GLY A 95 8.46 -0.34 27.51
N LYS A 96 8.35 -1.64 27.20
CA LYS A 96 7.08 -2.37 27.31
C LYS A 96 6.48 -2.32 28.72
N GLY A 97 5.28 -1.80 28.82
CA GLY A 97 4.52 -1.68 30.08
C GLY A 97 4.99 -0.56 31.00
N ALA A 98 6.01 0.20 30.58
CA ALA A 98 6.45 1.40 31.28
C ALA A 98 5.53 2.59 30.97
N GLU A 99 5.45 3.51 31.91
CA GLU A 99 4.76 4.79 31.76
C GLU A 99 5.72 5.92 32.16
N LEU A 100 5.92 6.89 31.26
CA LEU A 100 6.64 8.11 31.57
C LEU A 100 5.68 9.29 31.44
N THR A 101 5.49 10.00 32.55
CA THR A 101 4.79 11.27 32.56
C THR A 101 5.78 12.38 32.89
N VAL A 102 5.98 13.33 31.98
CA VAL A 102 6.83 14.51 32.21
C VAL A 102 5.92 15.72 32.36
N ILE A 103 6.01 16.40 33.47
CA ILE A 103 5.14 17.53 33.79
C ILE A 103 5.97 18.75 34.18
N GLY A 104 6.00 19.77 33.31
CA GLY A 104 6.44 21.10 33.72
C GLY A 104 5.40 21.74 34.63
N ASN A 105 5.83 22.44 35.66
CA ASN A 105 4.95 23.17 36.61
C ASN A 105 4.29 24.39 35.96
N LYS A 106 3.30 24.96 36.61
CA LYS A 106 2.56 26.15 36.10
C LYS A 106 3.46 27.32 35.73
N SER A 107 4.58 27.46 36.39
CA SER A 107 5.53 28.57 36.23
C SER A 107 6.93 28.12 35.89
N GLY A 108 7.17 26.80 35.78
CA GLY A 108 8.46 26.19 35.43
C GLY A 108 8.31 25.14 34.34
N LYS A 109 9.31 25.03 33.51
CA LYS A 109 9.32 24.08 32.37
C LYS A 109 10.45 23.07 32.47
N ILE A 110 10.21 21.88 31.94
CA ILE A 110 11.27 20.93 31.62
C ILE A 110 11.59 21.09 30.13
N THR A 111 12.86 21.31 29.84
CA THR A 111 13.38 21.31 28.47
C THR A 111 14.22 20.07 28.27
N ILE A 112 13.95 19.30 27.24
CA ILE A 112 14.77 18.18 26.79
C ILE A 112 15.41 18.58 25.46
N THR A 113 16.72 18.60 25.40
CA THR A 113 17.46 19.02 24.21
C THR A 113 18.42 17.94 23.74
N GLY A 114 18.52 17.79 22.44
CA GLY A 114 19.31 16.77 21.78
C GLY A 114 20.58 17.29 21.11
N LYS A 115 20.92 16.66 20.01
CA LYS A 115 22.10 16.95 19.20
C LYS A 115 21.94 16.42 17.77
N HIS A 116 23.01 16.56 16.99
CA HIS A 116 23.13 15.84 15.73
C HIS A 116 23.44 14.36 15.98
N SER A 117 22.59 13.46 15.54
CA SER A 117 22.76 12.01 15.63
C SER A 117 22.37 11.33 14.33
N LYS A 118 22.67 10.03 14.20
CA LYS A 118 22.27 9.27 13.03
C LYS A 118 20.79 8.91 13.07
N ASP A 119 20.29 8.35 14.17
CA ASP A 119 18.95 7.81 14.28
C ASP A 119 18.45 7.74 15.74
N THR A 120 18.76 8.74 16.58
CA THR A 120 18.38 8.72 18.00
C THR A 120 17.42 9.86 18.32
N SER A 121 16.14 9.58 18.51
CA SER A 121 15.11 10.53 18.94
C SER A 121 15.37 11.03 20.38
N LEU A 122 14.77 12.15 20.79
CA LEU A 122 14.83 12.55 22.21
C LEU A 122 14.15 11.52 23.10
N ILE A 123 12.96 11.05 22.69
CA ILE A 123 12.21 10.03 23.43
C ILE A 123 11.73 8.96 22.45
N SER A 124 11.99 7.68 22.77
CA SER A 124 11.41 6.55 22.06
C SER A 124 10.42 5.78 22.94
N VAL A 125 9.34 5.27 22.32
CA VAL A 125 8.30 4.50 23.00
C VAL A 125 8.08 3.17 22.31
N HIS A 126 8.28 2.10 23.06
CA HIS A 126 8.18 0.71 22.60
C HIS A 126 7.18 -0.07 23.47
N SER A 127 5.91 -0.09 23.10
CA SER A 127 4.82 -0.71 23.86
C SER A 127 4.62 -0.16 25.27
N GLY A 128 5.01 1.09 25.48
CA GLY A 128 4.81 1.86 26.70
C GLY A 128 3.84 3.02 26.50
N ASN A 129 3.73 3.88 27.53
CA ASN A 129 2.94 5.09 27.48
C ASN A 129 3.81 6.32 27.80
N LEU A 130 3.67 7.36 26.98
CA LEU A 130 4.33 8.64 27.19
C LEU A 130 3.29 9.75 27.33
N VAL A 131 3.43 10.53 28.39
CA VAL A 131 2.62 11.75 28.59
C VAL A 131 3.58 12.91 28.83
N LEU A 132 3.54 13.91 27.94
CA LEU A 132 4.28 15.15 28.12
C LEU A 132 3.29 16.31 28.33
N LYS A 133 3.48 17.08 29.39
CA LYS A 133 2.68 18.26 29.71
C LYS A 133 3.57 19.44 30.02
N ASN A 134 3.34 20.57 29.34
CA ASN A 134 4.11 21.79 29.53
C ASN A 134 5.64 21.56 29.47
N THR A 135 6.07 20.81 28.45
CA THR A 135 7.47 20.38 28.25
C THR A 135 7.97 20.90 26.92
N ASP A 136 9.21 21.33 26.86
CA ASP A 136 9.87 21.76 25.63
C ASP A 136 10.82 20.67 25.13
N LEU A 137 10.70 20.27 23.87
CA LEU A 137 11.60 19.36 23.16
C LEU A 137 12.35 20.14 22.06
N LYS A 138 13.68 20.12 22.05
CA LYS A 138 14.45 21.03 21.18
C LYS A 138 15.70 20.41 20.56
N GLU A 139 16.09 20.97 19.40
CA GLU A 139 17.42 20.89 18.83
C GLU A 139 17.95 19.43 18.68
N ASN A 140 17.12 18.52 18.15
CA ASN A 140 17.56 17.17 17.84
C ASN A 140 17.49 16.90 16.34
N HIS A 141 18.65 16.66 15.72
CA HIS A 141 18.79 16.56 14.28
C HIS A 141 19.27 15.17 13.88
N LEU A 142 18.38 14.39 13.29
CA LEU A 142 18.68 13.06 12.80
C LEU A 142 19.15 13.14 11.34
N THR A 143 20.26 12.50 11.00
CA THR A 143 20.89 12.58 9.67
C THR A 143 20.92 11.26 8.92
N GLY A 144 20.47 10.17 9.53
CA GLY A 144 20.40 8.85 8.90
C GLY A 144 19.25 8.74 7.91
N SER A 145 19.48 8.07 6.79
CA SER A 145 18.38 7.68 5.90
C SER A 145 17.42 6.74 6.61
N GLY A 146 16.12 7.05 6.56
CA GLY A 146 15.08 6.35 7.30
C GLY A 146 15.05 6.65 8.80
N SER A 147 15.81 7.67 9.27
CA SER A 147 15.69 8.16 10.64
C SER A 147 14.30 8.72 10.90
N ALA A 148 13.76 8.55 12.10
CA ALA A 148 12.37 8.82 12.37
C ALA A 148 12.13 9.48 13.74
N GLY A 149 11.23 10.49 13.76
CA GLY A 149 10.82 11.17 14.97
C GLY A 149 11.94 11.99 15.62
N GLY A 150 12.24 13.17 15.09
CA GLY A 150 13.32 14.01 15.63
C GLY A 150 13.18 14.24 17.14
N ALA A 151 11.98 14.50 17.62
CA ALA A 151 11.72 14.61 19.06
C ALA A 151 11.15 13.32 19.65
N VAL A 152 10.11 12.73 19.06
CA VAL A 152 9.41 11.55 19.59
C VAL A 152 9.28 10.49 18.51
N TYR A 153 9.75 9.29 18.81
CA TYR A 153 9.55 8.07 18.05
C TYR A 153 8.64 7.10 18.82
N ALA A 154 7.64 6.52 18.18
CA ALA A 154 6.82 5.50 18.80
C ALA A 154 6.42 4.41 17.79
N ASP A 155 6.72 3.14 18.11
CA ASP A 155 6.32 1.99 17.29
C ASP A 155 5.16 1.20 17.89
N SER A 156 4.72 1.57 19.06
CA SER A 156 3.57 0.99 19.76
C SER A 156 3.28 1.72 21.06
N GLY A 157 2.02 1.59 21.53
CA GLY A 157 1.60 2.20 22.80
C GLY A 157 0.85 3.51 22.61
N LYS A 158 0.87 4.36 23.63
CA LYS A 158 0.14 5.63 23.64
C LYS A 158 1.05 6.83 23.94
N ILE A 159 0.88 7.88 23.14
CA ILE A 159 1.61 9.14 23.28
C ILE A 159 0.58 10.25 23.50
N ILE A 160 0.77 11.03 24.54
CA ILE A 160 -0.03 12.22 24.82
C ILE A 160 0.91 13.41 24.97
N LEU A 161 0.78 14.40 24.10
CA LEU A 161 1.48 15.68 24.17
C LEU A 161 0.46 16.79 24.43
N GLU A 162 0.60 17.47 25.56
CA GLU A 162 -0.35 18.50 26.00
C GLU A 162 0.39 19.80 26.37
N ARG A 163 0.07 20.89 25.65
CA ARG A 163 0.68 22.22 25.87
C ARG A 163 2.21 22.21 25.84
N CYS A 164 2.79 21.40 24.97
CA CYS A 164 4.22 21.30 24.77
C CYS A 164 4.71 22.23 23.66
N THR A 165 6.01 22.45 23.61
CA THR A 165 6.68 23.08 22.47
C THR A 165 7.69 22.09 21.88
N ILE A 166 7.67 21.90 20.56
CA ILE A 166 8.69 21.13 19.84
C ILE A 166 9.32 22.04 18.82
N THR A 167 10.63 22.27 18.93
CA THR A 167 11.30 23.26 18.07
C THR A 167 12.64 22.77 17.55
N GLY A 168 12.91 23.03 16.26
CA GLY A 168 14.22 22.79 15.66
C GLY A 168 14.60 21.32 15.63
N CYS A 169 13.65 20.40 15.51
CA CYS A 169 13.92 18.98 15.37
C CYS A 169 13.87 18.55 13.90
N SER A 170 14.70 17.57 13.53
CA SER A 170 14.68 17.04 12.17
C SER A 170 14.94 15.54 12.12
N ALA A 171 14.34 14.90 11.12
CA ALA A 171 14.52 13.49 10.80
C ALA A 171 14.24 13.26 9.32
N ASP A 172 14.45 12.06 8.81
CA ASP A 172 13.99 11.71 7.46
C ASP A 172 12.46 11.55 7.44
N LEU A 173 11.90 10.99 8.51
CA LEU A 173 10.46 10.76 8.67
C LEU A 173 9.95 11.39 9.98
N GLY A 174 8.93 12.28 9.89
CA GLY A 174 8.36 12.94 11.06
C GLY A 174 9.36 13.84 11.79
N GLY A 175 9.58 15.06 11.32
CA GLY A 175 10.59 15.96 11.86
C GLY A 175 10.47 16.18 13.37
N ALA A 176 9.26 16.31 13.90
CA ALA A 176 9.01 16.32 15.33
C ALA A 176 8.59 14.95 15.85
N VAL A 177 7.54 14.32 15.30
CA VAL A 177 6.94 13.10 15.82
C VAL A 177 6.79 12.05 14.74
N TYR A 178 7.18 10.82 15.04
CA TYR A 178 6.92 9.65 14.20
C TYR A 178 6.15 8.60 14.99
N LEU A 179 5.01 8.19 14.44
CA LEU A 179 4.16 7.14 14.99
C LEU A 179 4.10 6.00 13.97
N THR A 180 4.45 4.80 14.35
CA THR A 180 4.35 3.65 13.47
C THR A 180 3.74 2.45 14.17
N SER A 181 3.09 1.60 13.41
CA SER A 181 2.55 0.33 13.86
C SER A 181 2.73 -0.76 12.81
N ASN A 182 2.40 -1.97 13.15
CA ASN A 182 2.42 -3.12 12.25
C ASN A 182 1.25 -4.07 12.55
N GLU A 183 1.22 -5.23 11.93
CA GLU A 183 0.15 -6.21 12.12
C GLU A 183 -0.05 -6.67 13.58
N LYS A 184 0.99 -6.55 14.43
CA LYS A 184 1.02 -7.04 15.82
C LYS A 184 1.01 -5.92 16.85
N SER A 185 1.19 -4.67 16.44
CA SER A 185 1.25 -3.51 17.31
C SER A 185 0.27 -2.44 16.86
N SER A 186 -0.12 -1.57 17.79
CA SER A 186 -0.88 -0.35 17.51
C SER A 186 -0.25 0.82 18.24
N VAL A 187 -0.36 2.00 17.66
CA VAL A 187 0.08 3.25 18.26
C VAL A 187 -1.04 4.27 18.21
N GLU A 188 -1.19 5.03 19.28
CA GLU A 188 -2.15 6.14 19.39
C GLU A 188 -1.42 7.40 19.83
N GLY A 189 -1.49 8.45 19.02
CA GLY A 189 -0.94 9.77 19.31
C GLY A 189 -2.05 10.79 19.55
N GLU A 190 -2.00 11.46 20.69
CA GLU A 190 -2.85 12.60 21.03
C GLU A 190 -1.98 13.84 21.23
N ILE A 191 -2.16 14.86 20.39
CA ILE A 191 -1.38 16.11 20.39
C ILE A 191 -2.35 17.26 20.57
N THR A 192 -2.32 17.90 21.74
CA THR A 192 -3.31 18.95 22.09
C THR A 192 -2.63 20.20 22.61
N GLY A 193 -2.93 21.34 21.99
CA GLY A 193 -2.39 22.64 22.38
C GLY A 193 -0.86 22.72 22.27
N VAL A 194 -0.26 22.00 21.33
CA VAL A 194 1.18 21.93 21.13
C VAL A 194 1.61 22.97 20.08
N PHE A 195 2.77 23.57 20.29
CA PHE A 195 3.42 24.42 19.30
C PHE A 195 4.60 23.67 18.69
N ILE A 196 4.45 23.27 17.41
CA ILE A 196 5.51 22.61 16.64
C ILE A 196 6.09 23.61 15.67
N ASN A 197 7.37 23.92 15.80
CA ASN A 197 7.99 24.99 15.05
C ASN A 197 9.36 24.60 14.46
N SER A 198 9.60 25.00 13.22
CA SER A 198 10.89 24.82 12.53
C SER A 198 11.38 23.37 12.55
N CYS A 199 10.46 22.40 12.43
CA CYS A 199 10.79 20.99 12.30
C CYS A 199 10.79 20.59 10.83
N THR A 200 11.74 19.70 10.44
CA THR A 200 11.93 19.35 9.03
C THR A 200 12.10 17.85 8.82
N ALA A 201 11.59 17.36 7.68
CA ALA A 201 11.70 15.96 7.29
C ALA A 201 11.68 15.80 5.76
N SER A 202 11.90 14.59 5.25
CA SER A 202 11.53 14.25 3.86
C SER A 202 10.01 14.04 3.76
N ALA A 203 9.40 13.46 4.80
CA ALA A 203 7.95 13.32 4.88
C ALA A 203 7.43 13.61 6.29
N GLY A 204 6.32 14.39 6.38
CA GLY A 204 5.73 14.81 7.65
C GLY A 204 6.65 15.76 8.43
N GLY A 205 6.79 17.00 7.99
CA GLY A 205 7.68 17.98 8.64
C GLY A 205 7.43 18.12 10.13
N ALA A 206 6.18 18.10 10.55
CA ALA A 206 5.80 18.00 11.95
C ALA A 206 5.57 16.55 12.37
N VAL A 207 4.64 15.82 11.75
CA VAL A 207 4.23 14.48 12.18
C VAL A 207 4.17 13.50 11.02
N TYR A 208 4.69 12.31 11.21
CA TYR A 208 4.43 11.19 10.32
C TYR A 208 3.73 10.06 11.07
N ALA A 209 2.57 9.66 10.58
CA ALA A 209 1.79 8.52 11.06
C ALA A 209 1.83 7.39 10.04
N ASP A 210 2.39 6.24 10.41
CA ASP A 210 2.73 5.15 9.50
C ASP A 210 2.16 3.80 9.96
N TYR A 211 1.90 2.93 8.98
CA TYR A 211 1.59 1.53 9.22
C TYR A 211 2.45 0.66 8.31
N GLN A 212 3.30 -0.16 8.90
CA GLN A 212 4.27 -1.03 8.20
C GLN A 212 3.76 -2.46 7.93
N GLY A 213 2.46 -2.69 8.06
CA GLY A 213 1.84 -3.97 7.70
C GLY A 213 1.40 -4.02 6.24
N LYS A 214 0.73 -5.11 5.87
CA LYS A 214 0.18 -5.28 4.52
C LYS A 214 -1.00 -4.34 4.28
N ILE A 215 -0.86 -3.42 3.34
CA ILE A 215 -1.91 -2.50 2.91
C ILE A 215 -2.65 -3.14 1.72
N PRO A 216 -4.00 -3.20 1.74
CA PRO A 216 -4.77 -3.65 0.59
C PRO A 216 -4.59 -2.68 -0.60
N GLU A 217 -4.38 -3.21 -1.80
CA GLU A 217 -4.17 -2.39 -3.01
C GLU A 217 -5.41 -1.60 -3.43
N LEU A 218 -6.60 -2.20 -3.29
CA LEU A 218 -7.87 -1.69 -3.81
C LEU A 218 -8.89 -1.34 -2.73
N SER A 219 -8.46 -1.09 -1.51
CA SER A 219 -9.35 -0.64 -0.43
C SER A 219 -8.59 0.04 0.69
N ILE A 220 -9.25 0.96 1.38
CA ILE A 220 -8.76 1.53 2.63
C ILE A 220 -8.84 0.45 3.71
N PRO A 221 -7.80 0.25 4.56
CA PRO A 221 -7.84 -0.73 5.62
C PRO A 221 -9.03 -0.52 6.56
N LYS A 222 -9.77 -1.59 6.87
CA LYS A 222 -10.96 -1.51 7.74
C LYS A 222 -10.62 -1.17 9.20
N LYS A 223 -9.40 -1.48 9.62
CA LYS A 223 -8.90 -1.20 10.97
C LYS A 223 -7.52 -0.57 10.86
N MET A 224 -7.44 0.69 11.25
CA MET A 224 -6.20 1.42 11.33
C MET A 224 -5.53 1.13 12.67
N GLN A 225 -4.27 0.71 12.62
CA GLN A 225 -3.46 0.42 13.82
C GLN A 225 -2.73 1.68 14.30
N THR A 226 -2.44 2.62 13.39
CA THR A 226 -1.88 3.92 13.71
C THR A 226 -2.99 4.95 13.72
N LYS A 227 -3.12 5.64 14.84
CA LYS A 227 -4.09 6.73 15.04
C LYS A 227 -3.39 7.98 15.52
N LEU A 228 -3.74 9.11 14.92
CA LEU A 228 -3.29 10.43 15.32
C LEU A 228 -4.49 11.35 15.54
N THR A 229 -4.59 11.94 16.71
CA THR A 229 -5.53 13.04 16.98
C THR A 229 -4.72 14.30 17.30
N MET A 230 -4.92 15.34 16.51
CA MET A 230 -4.33 16.66 16.76
C MET A 230 -5.45 17.67 17.01
N SER A 231 -5.32 18.42 18.08
CA SER A 231 -6.31 19.46 18.43
C SER A 231 -5.66 20.72 18.99
N ALA A 232 -6.24 21.88 18.67
CA ALA A 232 -5.80 23.19 19.16
C ALA A 232 -4.25 23.37 19.08
N THR A 233 -3.63 22.84 18.04
CA THR A 233 -2.18 22.75 17.85
C THR A 233 -1.75 23.67 16.71
N THR A 234 -0.64 24.35 16.86
CA THR A 234 -0.04 25.16 15.80
C THR A 234 1.20 24.45 15.23
N VAL A 235 1.22 24.30 13.93
CA VAL A 235 2.37 23.82 13.14
C VAL A 235 2.91 25.01 12.35
N ASN A 236 4.09 25.48 12.71
CA ASN A 236 4.65 26.72 12.18
C ASN A 236 6.03 26.48 11.54
N ASN A 237 6.28 27.04 10.35
CA ASN A 237 7.56 26.98 9.65
C ASN A 237 8.19 25.56 9.62
N CYS A 238 7.35 24.53 9.59
CA CYS A 238 7.80 23.16 9.38
C CYS A 238 7.95 22.91 7.87
N GLY A 239 8.86 22.00 7.46
CA GLY A 239 9.10 21.73 6.06
C GLY A 239 9.32 20.26 5.76
N ALA A 240 8.77 19.81 4.62
CA ALA A 240 8.99 18.47 4.11
C ALA A 240 8.84 18.44 2.58
N GLU A 241 9.38 17.42 1.93
CA GLU A 241 9.12 17.18 0.51
C GLU A 241 7.67 16.74 0.29
N ASN A 242 7.09 16.03 1.28
CA ASN A 242 5.70 15.57 1.27
C ASN A 242 5.04 15.88 2.62
N GLY A 243 3.96 16.68 2.60
CA GLY A 243 3.19 17.05 3.79
C GLY A 243 4.00 17.79 4.84
N PHE A 244 4.14 19.10 4.71
CA PHE A 244 4.95 19.88 5.66
C PHE A 244 4.42 19.77 7.11
N GLY A 245 3.12 19.57 7.28
CA GLY A 245 2.48 19.32 8.57
C GLY A 245 2.46 17.83 8.88
N ILE A 246 1.59 17.09 8.23
CA ILE A 246 1.34 15.68 8.50
C ILE A 246 1.53 14.85 7.23
N TYR A 247 2.25 13.74 7.34
CA TYR A 247 2.23 12.66 6.37
C TYR A 247 1.61 11.41 7.01
N ALA A 248 0.73 10.72 6.30
CA ALA A 248 -0.01 9.58 6.84
C ALA A 248 -0.04 8.41 5.86
N THR A 249 0.33 7.22 6.32
CA THR A 249 0.24 5.98 5.55
C THR A 249 -0.63 4.96 6.30
N ALA A 250 -1.72 4.53 5.68
CA ALA A 250 -2.68 3.57 6.22
C ALA A 250 -3.08 3.87 7.69
N SER A 251 -3.32 5.13 7.97
CA SER A 251 -3.54 5.69 9.30
C SER A 251 -4.88 6.42 9.41
N ASP A 252 -5.41 6.49 10.62
CA ASP A 252 -6.61 7.26 10.97
C ASP A 252 -6.18 8.57 11.64
N ILE A 253 -6.37 9.66 10.91
CA ILE A 253 -5.95 11.01 11.32
C ILE A 253 -7.16 11.83 11.62
N ARG A 254 -7.22 12.43 12.83
CA ARG A 254 -8.24 13.40 13.23
C ARG A 254 -7.61 14.74 13.55
N ILE A 255 -8.12 15.77 12.92
CA ILE A 255 -7.62 17.15 13.04
C ILE A 255 -8.78 18.05 13.52
N SER A 256 -8.56 18.79 14.60
CA SER A 256 -9.56 19.68 15.18
C SER A 256 -8.92 21.00 15.65
N GLY A 257 -9.22 22.12 14.98
CA GLY A 257 -8.64 23.41 15.33
C GLY A 257 -7.11 23.42 15.27
N VAL A 258 -6.54 22.79 14.25
CA VAL A 258 -5.09 22.83 13.99
C VAL A 258 -4.80 23.98 13.05
N ASP A 259 -3.86 24.81 13.44
CA ASP A 259 -3.37 25.95 12.67
C ASP A 259 -2.05 25.56 11.99
N PHE A 260 -2.05 25.44 10.66
CA PHE A 260 -0.86 25.23 9.85
C PHE A 260 -0.33 26.59 9.38
N ALA A 261 0.21 27.36 10.33
CA ALA A 261 0.72 28.69 10.10
C ALA A 261 2.01 28.67 9.28
N ASP A 262 2.28 29.74 8.56
CA ASP A 262 3.47 29.99 7.73
C ASP A 262 3.88 28.80 6.84
N LEU A 263 3.60 28.95 5.55
CA LEU A 263 4.04 27.97 4.54
C LEU A 263 5.56 27.80 4.61
N PRO A 264 6.06 26.57 4.44
CA PRO A 264 7.50 26.31 4.45
C PRO A 264 8.21 27.06 3.33
N ALA A 265 9.44 27.47 3.60
CA ALA A 265 10.30 28.07 2.58
C ALA A 265 10.74 27.09 1.49
N PHE A 266 10.55 25.79 1.69
CA PHE A 266 10.90 24.71 0.75
C PHE A 266 9.95 23.52 0.92
N GLY A 267 9.85 22.70 -0.13
CA GLY A 267 9.09 21.46 -0.12
C GLY A 267 7.62 21.62 -0.52
N ASP A 268 6.81 20.68 -0.08
CA ASP A 268 5.39 20.61 -0.39
C ASP A 268 4.60 21.67 0.40
N SER A 269 3.59 22.25 -0.23
CA SER A 269 2.65 23.19 0.40
C SER A 269 1.43 22.52 1.03
N ASN A 270 1.29 21.20 0.97
CA ASN A 270 0.18 20.48 1.58
C ASN A 270 0.37 20.37 3.10
N SER A 271 -0.64 20.82 3.85
CA SER A 271 -0.72 20.64 5.30
C SER A 271 -0.76 19.15 5.68
N VAL A 272 -1.44 18.36 4.85
CA VAL A 272 -1.62 16.91 5.04
C VAL A 272 -1.41 16.17 3.73
N CYS A 273 -0.56 15.15 3.75
CA CYS A 273 -0.47 14.14 2.70
C CYS A 273 -0.91 12.78 3.26
N ALA A 274 -1.88 12.15 2.63
CA ALA A 274 -2.49 10.91 3.10
C ALA A 274 -2.46 9.83 2.02
N VAL A 275 -1.88 8.67 2.37
CA VAL A 275 -1.79 7.47 1.53
C VAL A 275 -2.57 6.34 2.20
N SER A 276 -3.57 5.79 1.53
CA SER A 276 -4.43 4.71 2.03
C SER A 276 -5.05 4.99 3.41
N SER A 277 -5.32 6.24 3.72
CA SER A 277 -5.64 6.76 5.06
C SER A 277 -7.03 7.40 5.12
N ILE A 278 -7.50 7.62 6.34
CA ILE A 278 -8.71 8.41 6.61
C ILE A 278 -8.27 9.72 7.28
N VAL A 279 -8.68 10.85 6.72
CA VAL A 279 -8.45 12.18 7.29
C VAL A 279 -9.76 12.74 7.78
N SER A 280 -9.95 12.76 9.09
CA SER A 280 -11.13 13.34 9.75
C SER A 280 -10.87 14.79 10.12
N LEU A 281 -11.67 15.72 9.59
CA LEU A 281 -11.64 17.14 9.95
C LEU A 281 -12.81 17.43 10.86
N ASP A 282 -12.52 17.90 12.08
CA ASP A 282 -13.49 18.11 13.15
C ASP A 282 -13.42 19.55 13.68
N GLY A 283 -14.57 20.19 13.80
CA GLY A 283 -14.66 21.57 14.26
C GLY A 283 -14.03 22.61 13.33
N PRO A 284 -13.76 23.83 13.83
CA PRO A 284 -13.16 24.90 13.03
C PRO A 284 -11.70 24.61 12.69
N GLN A 285 -11.32 24.88 11.43
CA GLN A 285 -9.93 24.85 10.96
C GLN A 285 -9.52 26.29 10.59
N ASP A 286 -8.40 26.78 11.13
CA ASP A 286 -7.95 28.14 10.89
C ASP A 286 -7.16 28.26 9.59
N GLN A 287 -6.01 27.62 9.48
CA GLN A 287 -5.17 27.62 8.28
C GLN A 287 -4.90 26.18 7.84
N LEU A 288 -5.65 25.72 6.87
CA LEU A 288 -5.45 24.44 6.21
C LEU A 288 -5.21 24.70 4.72
N HIS A 289 -3.96 24.63 4.27
CA HIS A 289 -3.59 25.04 2.92
C HIS A 289 -3.94 24.00 1.85
N GLY A 290 -3.53 22.75 2.06
CA GLY A 290 -3.78 21.68 1.12
C GLY A 290 -3.83 20.31 1.77
N ILE A 291 -4.58 19.40 1.14
CA ILE A 291 -4.66 17.99 1.47
C ILE A 291 -4.40 17.19 0.20
N SER A 292 -3.32 16.44 0.18
CA SER A 292 -3.01 15.49 -0.89
C SER A 292 -3.51 14.11 -0.51
N LEU A 293 -4.27 13.48 -1.39
CA LEU A 293 -4.89 12.17 -1.16
C LEU A 293 -4.40 11.16 -2.20
N GLU A 294 -3.79 10.09 -1.75
CA GLU A 294 -3.54 8.89 -2.52
C GLU A 294 -4.34 7.74 -1.90
N LYS A 295 -5.30 7.18 -2.63
CA LYS A 295 -6.16 6.09 -2.12
C LYS A 295 -6.76 6.38 -0.73
N SER A 296 -7.08 7.62 -0.45
CA SER A 296 -7.51 8.13 0.85
C SER A 296 -8.83 8.88 0.76
N VAL A 297 -9.48 9.10 1.91
CA VAL A 297 -10.76 9.80 1.98
C VAL A 297 -10.76 10.87 3.08
N ILE A 298 -11.55 11.92 2.88
CA ILE A 298 -11.82 12.93 3.90
C ILE A 298 -13.16 12.63 4.56
N HIS A 299 -13.19 12.71 5.89
CA HIS A 299 -14.38 12.64 6.70
C HIS A 299 -14.58 13.97 7.45
N LEU A 300 -15.59 14.74 7.07
CA LEU A 300 -15.99 15.95 7.77
C LEU A 300 -16.88 15.55 8.94
N VAL A 301 -16.35 15.68 10.14
CA VAL A 301 -17.04 15.33 11.38
C VAL A 301 -17.89 16.52 11.83
N ASP A 302 -18.73 16.33 12.82
CA ASP A 302 -19.68 17.31 13.35
C ASP A 302 -19.08 18.74 13.49
N GLU A 303 -19.87 19.73 13.04
CA GLU A 303 -19.53 21.17 13.15
C GLU A 303 -18.27 21.62 12.39
N PHE A 304 -17.86 20.86 11.37
CA PHE A 304 -16.76 21.29 10.51
C PHE A 304 -17.01 22.70 9.94
N SER A 305 -16.01 23.53 10.06
CA SER A 305 -15.92 24.81 9.37
C SER A 305 -14.46 25.12 9.03
N ILE A 306 -14.24 25.94 8.03
CA ILE A 306 -12.90 26.40 7.66
C ILE A 306 -12.96 27.91 7.42
N TYR A 307 -11.95 28.60 7.90
CA TYR A 307 -11.88 30.06 7.79
C TYR A 307 -11.43 30.48 6.39
N ASP A 308 -10.53 29.71 5.80
CA ASP A 308 -9.98 29.95 4.48
C ASP A 308 -10.22 28.76 3.55
N HIS A 309 -9.99 28.92 2.24
CA HIS A 309 -10.13 27.83 1.27
C HIS A 309 -8.94 26.89 1.32
N ALA A 310 -9.21 25.58 1.34
CA ALA A 310 -8.18 24.54 1.20
C ALA A 310 -8.23 23.87 -0.17
N THR A 311 -7.08 23.46 -0.69
CA THR A 311 -7.01 22.64 -1.89
C THR A 311 -7.01 21.16 -1.50
N VAL A 312 -7.87 20.35 -2.13
CA VAL A 312 -7.85 18.90 -2.01
C VAL A 312 -7.42 18.31 -3.35
N THR A 313 -6.27 17.68 -3.38
CA THR A 313 -5.68 17.06 -4.57
C THR A 313 -5.77 15.54 -4.46
N LEU A 314 -6.45 14.89 -5.39
CA LEU A 314 -6.36 13.45 -5.59
C LEU A 314 -5.16 13.18 -6.50
N VAL A 315 -4.14 12.47 -6.00
CA VAL A 315 -2.92 12.16 -6.79
C VAL A 315 -2.93 10.74 -7.34
N SER A 316 -3.84 9.88 -6.88
CA SER A 316 -3.98 8.50 -7.37
C SER A 316 -4.82 8.47 -8.65
N ASP A 317 -4.35 7.72 -9.64
CA ASP A 317 -5.09 7.33 -10.84
C ASP A 317 -6.07 6.18 -10.61
N THR A 318 -6.08 5.60 -9.41
CA THR A 318 -6.93 4.47 -9.03
C THR A 318 -7.80 4.82 -7.82
N ALA A 319 -9.11 4.69 -7.95
CA ALA A 319 -10.08 4.93 -6.88
C ALA A 319 -10.28 3.68 -6.02
N VAL A 320 -10.10 3.81 -4.71
CA VAL A 320 -10.34 2.72 -3.73
C VAL A 320 -11.57 2.96 -2.87
N SER A 321 -12.23 4.08 -3.05
CA SER A 321 -13.44 4.51 -2.32
C SER A 321 -14.45 5.13 -3.29
N PRO A 322 -15.75 4.90 -3.07
CA PRO A 322 -16.80 5.53 -3.87
C PRO A 322 -16.94 7.03 -3.61
N TYR A 323 -16.31 7.55 -2.60
CA TYR A 323 -16.36 8.99 -2.28
C TYR A 323 -14.98 9.53 -1.92
N LEU A 324 -14.74 10.74 -2.40
CA LEU A 324 -13.57 11.55 -2.04
C LEU A 324 -13.75 12.15 -0.64
N MET A 325 -14.98 12.55 -0.33
CA MET A 325 -15.33 13.23 0.91
C MET A 325 -16.73 12.82 1.40
N LYS A 326 -16.92 12.75 2.71
CA LYS A 326 -18.23 12.56 3.33
C LYS A 326 -18.40 13.49 4.54
N ILE A 327 -19.66 13.78 4.91
CA ILE A 327 -20.01 14.60 6.09
C ILE A 327 -20.99 13.84 7.00
N ASP A 328 -20.82 13.94 8.29
CA ASP A 328 -21.70 13.29 9.27
C ASP A 328 -23.08 13.94 9.34
N ARG A 329 -23.14 15.27 9.35
CA ARG A 329 -24.39 16.05 9.43
C ARG A 329 -24.49 17.07 8.32
N GLY A 330 -25.71 17.36 7.88
CA GLY A 330 -25.97 18.32 6.82
C GLY A 330 -25.84 17.75 5.41
N ASN A 331 -25.56 18.60 4.44
CA ASN A 331 -25.39 18.25 3.03
C ASN A 331 -23.98 18.61 2.58
N ILE A 332 -23.35 17.75 1.81
CA ILE A 332 -22.00 17.98 1.26
C ILE A 332 -21.94 19.29 0.43
N SER A 333 -23.06 19.67 -0.19
CA SER A 333 -23.15 20.91 -0.98
C SER A 333 -22.92 22.18 -0.15
N ASP A 334 -23.17 22.13 1.16
CA ASP A 334 -23.04 23.27 2.05
C ASP A 334 -21.57 23.55 2.42
N VAL A 335 -20.72 22.55 2.32
CA VAL A 335 -19.33 22.62 2.78
C VAL A 335 -18.29 22.43 1.67
N VAL A 336 -18.64 21.76 0.57
CA VAL A 336 -17.67 21.48 -0.51
C VAL A 336 -17.14 22.77 -1.17
N GLY A 337 -17.89 23.86 -1.09
CA GLY A 337 -17.47 25.17 -1.59
C GLY A 337 -16.26 25.77 -0.87
N TYR A 338 -15.90 25.25 0.30
CA TYR A 338 -14.67 25.63 1.00
C TYR A 338 -13.42 24.93 0.45
N PHE A 339 -13.58 24.01 -0.51
CA PHE A 339 -12.48 23.25 -1.08
C PHE A 339 -12.35 23.49 -2.58
N THR A 340 -11.12 23.70 -3.02
CA THR A 340 -10.76 23.56 -4.42
C THR A 340 -10.36 22.10 -4.67
N ILE A 341 -11.15 21.38 -5.47
CA ILE A 341 -10.90 19.95 -5.74
C ILE A 341 -10.08 19.82 -7.03
N VAL A 342 -8.91 19.22 -6.94
CA VAL A 342 -8.01 18.91 -8.06
C VAL A 342 -7.98 17.39 -8.25
N LEU A 343 -8.33 16.96 -9.46
CA LEU A 343 -8.45 15.53 -9.82
C LEU A 343 -7.52 15.20 -10.98
N PRO A 344 -7.04 13.95 -11.09
CA PRO A 344 -6.40 13.45 -12.30
C PRO A 344 -7.35 13.51 -13.51
N GLU A 345 -6.79 13.46 -14.70
CA GLU A 345 -7.56 13.45 -15.94
C GLU A 345 -8.56 12.28 -15.98
N GLY A 346 -9.77 12.55 -16.45
CA GLY A 346 -10.82 11.55 -16.55
C GLY A 346 -11.62 11.28 -15.29
N PHE A 347 -11.23 11.84 -14.14
CA PHE A 347 -12.04 11.81 -12.93
C PHE A 347 -12.91 13.07 -12.79
N LEU A 348 -14.03 12.90 -12.11
CA LEU A 348 -14.93 13.99 -11.71
C LEU A 348 -15.61 13.68 -10.38
N THR A 349 -16.29 14.67 -9.82
CA THR A 349 -17.05 14.49 -8.58
C THR A 349 -18.52 14.84 -8.76
N GLU A 350 -19.37 14.11 -8.04
CA GLU A 350 -20.80 14.37 -7.91
C GLU A 350 -21.21 14.57 -6.47
N LYS A 351 -22.00 15.63 -6.20
CA LYS A 351 -22.58 15.88 -4.90
C LYS A 351 -23.84 15.05 -4.70
N ASN A 352 -23.83 14.19 -3.70
CA ASN A 352 -24.97 13.31 -3.41
C ASN A 352 -25.23 13.22 -1.90
N GLY A 353 -26.16 14.04 -1.41
CA GLY A 353 -26.53 14.07 0.00
C GLY A 353 -25.33 14.39 0.88
N LYS A 354 -24.87 13.41 1.66
CA LYS A 354 -23.74 13.54 2.57
C LYS A 354 -22.37 13.25 1.93
N ASN A 355 -22.33 12.86 0.65
CA ASN A 355 -21.13 12.39 0.01
C ASN A 355 -20.75 13.25 -1.20
N LEU A 356 -19.47 13.48 -1.38
CA LEU A 356 -18.85 13.87 -2.63
C LEU A 356 -18.36 12.59 -3.31
N ILE A 357 -19.16 12.09 -4.26
CA ILE A 357 -18.90 10.81 -4.94
C ILE A 357 -17.81 11.04 -5.97
N LEU A 358 -16.84 10.13 -6.00
CA LEU A 358 -15.83 10.07 -7.06
C LEU A 358 -16.38 9.27 -8.23
N ARG A 359 -16.26 9.81 -9.43
CA ARG A 359 -16.70 9.22 -10.69
C ARG A 359 -15.54 9.21 -11.69
N ALA A 360 -15.58 8.31 -12.65
CA ALA A 360 -14.61 8.30 -13.74
C ALA A 360 -15.31 8.11 -15.09
N TYR A 361 -14.73 8.67 -16.14
CA TYR A 361 -15.23 8.49 -17.49
C TYR A 361 -15.01 7.07 -17.98
N VAL A 362 -16.03 6.57 -18.68
CA VAL A 362 -15.99 5.36 -19.49
C VAL A 362 -16.26 5.73 -20.93
N ASN A 363 -15.26 5.54 -21.76
CA ASN A 363 -15.39 5.66 -23.20
C ASN A 363 -15.79 4.30 -23.79
N PHE A 364 -16.79 4.26 -24.64
CA PHE A 364 -17.22 3.05 -25.33
C PHE A 364 -16.78 3.13 -26.79
N ASP A 365 -15.85 2.26 -27.17
CA ASP A 365 -15.36 2.16 -28.54
C ASP A 365 -16.17 1.12 -29.32
N ALA A 366 -16.68 1.52 -30.47
CA ALA A 366 -17.47 0.65 -31.33
C ALA A 366 -16.66 -0.53 -31.90
N ASN A 367 -15.33 -0.46 -31.90
CA ASN A 367 -14.42 -1.50 -32.34
C ASN A 367 -14.82 -2.14 -33.69
N GLY A 368 -14.95 -1.29 -34.70
CA GLY A 368 -15.41 -1.69 -36.02
C GLY A 368 -16.93 -1.71 -36.22
N GLY A 369 -17.71 -1.38 -35.21
CA GLY A 369 -19.13 -1.15 -35.31
C GLY A 369 -19.47 0.31 -35.67
N PHE A 370 -20.75 0.57 -35.87
CA PHE A 370 -21.31 1.89 -36.22
C PHE A 370 -22.39 2.28 -35.21
N GLY A 371 -22.45 3.54 -34.84
CA GLY A 371 -23.47 4.08 -33.95
C GLY A 371 -23.06 5.44 -33.39
N THR A 372 -23.85 5.98 -32.49
CA THR A 372 -23.52 7.23 -31.81
C THR A 372 -22.45 6.97 -30.78
N PRO A 373 -21.30 7.69 -30.79
CA PRO A 373 -20.28 7.55 -29.76
C PRO A 373 -20.89 7.71 -28.38
N LEU A 374 -20.54 6.78 -27.47
CA LEU A 374 -21.01 6.77 -26.10
C LEU A 374 -19.83 7.05 -25.16
N LEU A 375 -19.91 8.20 -24.51
CA LEU A 375 -19.06 8.55 -23.38
C LEU A 375 -19.98 8.81 -22.18
N THR A 376 -19.72 8.15 -21.09
CA THR A 376 -20.45 8.38 -19.83
C THR A 376 -19.47 8.42 -18.67
N ASP A 377 -19.96 8.79 -17.51
CA ASP A 377 -19.23 8.69 -16.27
C ASP A 377 -19.98 7.79 -15.29
N LEU A 378 -19.26 6.97 -14.58
CA LEU A 378 -19.80 6.03 -13.59
C LEU A 378 -19.15 6.24 -12.21
N PRO A 379 -19.87 5.96 -11.11
CA PRO A 379 -19.28 6.03 -9.79
C PRO A 379 -18.16 5.00 -9.61
N CYS A 380 -17.04 5.45 -9.03
CA CYS A 380 -15.89 4.58 -8.75
C CYS A 380 -16.14 3.65 -7.57
N ALA A 381 -15.45 2.51 -7.53
CA ALA A 381 -15.42 1.54 -6.44
C ALA A 381 -16.81 1.05 -5.98
N ILE A 382 -17.82 1.19 -6.83
CA ILE A 382 -19.18 0.68 -6.64
C ILE A 382 -19.54 -0.17 -7.84
N ARG A 383 -20.19 -1.31 -7.60
CA ARG A 383 -20.76 -2.11 -8.68
C ARG A 383 -21.92 -1.36 -9.31
N THR A 384 -21.81 -1.07 -10.62
CA THR A 384 -22.75 -0.23 -11.36
C THR A 384 -23.07 -0.88 -12.70
N ASP A 385 -24.31 -0.71 -13.17
CA ASP A 385 -24.76 -1.22 -14.46
C ASP A 385 -24.14 -0.41 -15.60
N LEU A 386 -23.66 -1.11 -16.61
CA LEU A 386 -23.23 -0.53 -17.87
C LEU A 386 -24.45 -0.09 -18.70
N PRO A 387 -24.32 0.96 -19.51
CA PRO A 387 -25.37 1.31 -20.46
C PRO A 387 -25.56 0.23 -21.52
N ILE A 388 -26.73 0.22 -22.13
CA ILE A 388 -27.03 -0.64 -23.29
C ILE A 388 -26.13 -0.24 -24.46
N ASN A 389 -25.53 -1.24 -25.12
CA ASN A 389 -24.71 -1.03 -26.30
C ASN A 389 -25.48 -0.23 -27.40
N PRO A 390 -24.97 0.96 -27.81
CA PRO A 390 -25.59 1.77 -28.86
C PRO A 390 -25.10 1.42 -30.28
N TYR A 391 -24.14 0.49 -30.38
CA TYR A 391 -23.49 0.17 -31.65
C TYR A 391 -24.10 -1.04 -32.33
N SER A 392 -23.94 -1.10 -33.64
CA SER A 392 -24.30 -2.24 -34.47
C SER A 392 -23.18 -2.50 -35.47
N ARG A 393 -23.04 -3.74 -35.90
CA ARG A 393 -22.12 -4.15 -36.96
C ARG A 393 -22.85 -5.11 -37.90
N GLU A 394 -22.81 -4.81 -39.21
CA GLU A 394 -23.49 -5.63 -40.23
C GLU A 394 -22.87 -7.03 -40.26
N GLY A 395 -23.69 -8.07 -40.22
CA GLY A 395 -23.26 -9.47 -40.18
C GLY A 395 -22.80 -9.99 -38.81
N TYR A 396 -22.86 -9.16 -37.76
CA TYR A 396 -22.36 -9.53 -36.42
C TYR A 396 -23.41 -9.37 -35.34
N THR A 397 -23.23 -10.10 -34.25
CA THR A 397 -23.94 -9.89 -32.97
C THR A 397 -22.98 -9.31 -31.94
N PHE A 398 -23.48 -8.43 -31.09
CA PHE A 398 -22.71 -7.91 -29.97
C PHE A 398 -22.56 -8.99 -28.88
N ALA A 399 -21.33 -9.38 -28.57
CA ALA A 399 -21.02 -10.39 -27.58
C ALA A 399 -20.80 -9.79 -26.17
N GLY A 400 -20.36 -8.53 -26.10
CA GLY A 400 -20.07 -7.86 -24.83
C GLY A 400 -19.00 -6.78 -24.98
N TRP A 401 -18.48 -6.34 -23.85
CA TRP A 401 -17.43 -5.33 -23.76
C TRP A 401 -16.12 -5.95 -23.27
N ALA A 402 -14.99 -5.56 -23.86
CA ALA A 402 -13.65 -5.88 -23.46
C ALA A 402 -12.91 -4.65 -22.93
N ASP A 403 -11.85 -4.83 -22.15
CA ASP A 403 -10.96 -3.77 -21.66
C ASP A 403 -9.82 -3.43 -22.65
N THR A 404 -9.63 -4.27 -23.65
CA THR A 404 -8.67 -4.04 -24.74
C THR A 404 -9.35 -4.26 -26.11
N PRO A 405 -8.85 -3.66 -27.21
CA PRO A 405 -9.48 -3.77 -28.54
C PRO A 405 -9.67 -5.22 -29.01
N ASN A 406 -8.77 -6.09 -28.60
CA ASN A 406 -8.74 -7.49 -28.98
C ASN A 406 -9.00 -8.46 -27.79
N GLY A 407 -9.47 -7.92 -26.61
CA GLY A 407 -9.78 -8.68 -25.41
C GLY A 407 -11.05 -9.54 -25.53
N PRO A 408 -11.22 -10.59 -24.74
CA PRO A 408 -12.48 -11.32 -24.65
C PRO A 408 -13.59 -10.44 -24.08
N ALA A 409 -14.85 -10.81 -24.32
CA ALA A 409 -15.99 -10.14 -23.69
C ALA A 409 -15.98 -10.39 -22.18
N LEU A 410 -15.61 -9.37 -21.42
CA LEU A 410 -15.55 -9.40 -19.95
C LEU A 410 -16.87 -8.98 -19.31
N TYR A 411 -17.63 -8.09 -20.00
CA TYR A 411 -18.86 -7.53 -19.49
C TYR A 411 -19.97 -7.74 -20.51
N GLU A 412 -21.11 -8.25 -20.05
CA GLU A 412 -22.32 -8.41 -20.88
C GLU A 412 -22.93 -7.05 -21.25
N ASN A 413 -23.82 -7.07 -22.25
CA ASN A 413 -24.65 -5.91 -22.58
C ASN A 413 -25.51 -5.51 -21.39
N ALA A 414 -25.43 -4.27 -20.95
CA ALA A 414 -26.04 -3.79 -19.71
C ALA A 414 -25.62 -4.61 -18.46
N GLY A 415 -24.47 -5.29 -18.51
CA GLY A 415 -23.87 -5.99 -17.38
C GLY A 415 -23.33 -5.02 -16.32
N THR A 416 -22.65 -5.53 -15.30
CA THR A 416 -22.15 -4.69 -14.21
C THR A 416 -20.63 -4.59 -14.22
N ILE A 417 -20.12 -3.41 -13.87
CA ILE A 417 -18.69 -3.11 -13.68
C ILE A 417 -18.44 -2.52 -12.29
N THR A 418 -17.23 -2.71 -11.76
CA THR A 418 -16.69 -1.90 -10.66
C THR A 418 -15.53 -1.09 -11.21
N LEU A 419 -15.76 0.19 -11.43
CA LEU A 419 -14.79 1.09 -12.04
C LEU A 419 -13.80 1.60 -10.98
N LEU A 420 -12.51 1.54 -11.27
CA LEU A 420 -11.47 2.05 -10.37
C LEU A 420 -10.70 3.23 -10.96
N GLU A 421 -10.72 3.35 -12.30
CA GLU A 421 -10.00 4.37 -13.06
C GLU A 421 -10.77 4.72 -14.34
N PRO A 422 -10.49 5.85 -14.97
CA PRO A 422 -11.02 6.17 -16.30
C PRO A 422 -10.61 5.07 -17.28
N THR A 423 -11.58 4.55 -18.05
CA THR A 423 -11.32 3.40 -18.91
C THR A 423 -12.00 3.52 -20.28
N THR A 424 -11.49 2.75 -21.24
CA THR A 424 -12.17 2.53 -22.51
C THR A 424 -12.61 1.08 -22.59
N LEU A 425 -13.86 0.85 -22.93
CA LEU A 425 -14.44 -0.46 -23.18
C LEU A 425 -14.68 -0.62 -24.69
N TYR A 426 -14.22 -1.72 -25.22
CA TYR A 426 -14.27 -2.05 -26.66
C TYR A 426 -15.37 -3.05 -26.93
N ALA A 427 -16.21 -2.77 -27.95
CA ALA A 427 -17.23 -3.72 -28.37
C ALA A 427 -16.62 -5.00 -28.91
N VAL A 428 -17.11 -6.13 -28.45
CA VAL A 428 -16.76 -7.47 -28.96
C VAL A 428 -17.88 -7.94 -29.87
N TRP A 429 -17.50 -8.37 -31.05
CA TRP A 429 -18.44 -8.76 -32.11
C TRP A 429 -18.26 -10.23 -32.48
N GLU A 430 -19.37 -10.98 -32.58
CA GLU A 430 -19.43 -12.36 -33.05
C GLU A 430 -20.13 -12.40 -34.41
N ASN A 431 -19.59 -13.12 -35.38
CA ASN A 431 -20.20 -13.30 -36.68
C ASN A 431 -21.51 -14.10 -36.56
N LYS A 432 -22.61 -13.63 -37.17
CA LYS A 432 -23.89 -14.32 -37.16
C LYS A 432 -23.90 -15.63 -37.94
N ASP A 433 -23.01 -15.75 -38.94
CA ASP A 433 -22.95 -16.87 -39.86
C ASP A 433 -21.83 -17.87 -39.54
N ALA A 434 -21.15 -17.70 -38.38
CA ALA A 434 -20.10 -18.61 -37.96
C ALA A 434 -20.67 -19.96 -37.55
N GLU A 435 -20.64 -20.94 -38.43
CA GLU A 435 -20.78 -22.34 -38.08
C GLU A 435 -19.61 -22.73 -37.19
N SER A 436 -19.88 -23.02 -35.93
CA SER A 436 -18.96 -23.58 -34.89
C SER A 436 -17.45 -23.27 -35.04
N GLY A 437 -17.03 -22.03 -34.77
CA GLY A 437 -15.64 -21.63 -34.69
C GLY A 437 -15.48 -20.34 -33.90
N TYR A 438 -14.32 -20.11 -33.28
CA TYR A 438 -13.98 -18.84 -32.66
C TYR A 438 -13.79 -17.77 -33.73
N PHE A 439 -14.43 -16.63 -33.54
CA PHE A 439 -14.38 -15.53 -34.48
C PHE A 439 -14.19 -14.18 -33.75
N ARG A 440 -13.26 -13.37 -34.22
CA ARG A 440 -12.98 -12.07 -33.63
C ARG A 440 -12.41 -11.09 -34.63
N THR A 441 -12.73 -9.81 -34.53
CA THR A 441 -12.12 -8.75 -35.33
C THR A 441 -10.88 -8.20 -34.64
N ILE A 442 -9.79 -8.12 -35.38
CA ILE A 442 -8.50 -7.57 -34.99
C ILE A 442 -8.31 -6.23 -35.72
N THR A 443 -8.00 -5.19 -34.99
CA THR A 443 -7.79 -3.85 -35.57
C THR A 443 -6.34 -3.47 -35.75
N ASN A 444 -5.43 -4.08 -34.99
CA ASN A 444 -4.00 -3.77 -35.02
C ASN A 444 -3.22 -4.87 -34.29
N GLY A 445 -3.05 -6.05 -34.86
CA GLY A 445 -2.27 -7.15 -34.32
C GLY A 445 -2.35 -7.36 -32.80
N GLY A 446 -1.27 -7.94 -32.23
CA GLY A 446 -1.10 -8.12 -30.80
C GLY A 446 -1.67 -9.42 -30.25
N TYR A 447 -1.67 -9.53 -28.94
CA TYR A 447 -2.07 -10.73 -28.20
C TYR A 447 -3.57 -10.96 -28.25
N VAL A 448 -3.97 -12.11 -28.78
CA VAL A 448 -5.38 -12.52 -28.91
C VAL A 448 -5.60 -13.76 -28.06
N GLU A 449 -6.23 -13.57 -26.90
CA GLU A 449 -6.63 -14.69 -26.06
C GLU A 449 -7.78 -15.47 -26.68
N VAL A 450 -7.69 -16.78 -26.67
CA VAL A 450 -8.65 -17.71 -27.25
C VAL A 450 -9.35 -18.49 -26.15
N SER A 451 -10.66 -18.41 -26.09
CA SER A 451 -11.48 -19.17 -25.15
C SER A 451 -12.39 -20.16 -25.87
N GLY A 452 -12.61 -21.33 -25.28
CA GLY A 452 -13.52 -22.34 -25.81
C GLY A 452 -12.94 -23.27 -26.89
N HIS A 453 -11.68 -23.13 -27.24
CA HIS A 453 -10.99 -23.95 -28.26
C HIS A 453 -9.72 -24.63 -27.72
N PRO A 454 -9.80 -25.48 -26.68
CA PRO A 454 -8.63 -26.18 -26.19
C PRO A 454 -8.02 -27.11 -27.30
N PRO A 455 -6.68 -27.23 -27.39
CA PRO A 455 -5.72 -26.74 -26.39
C PRO A 455 -5.25 -25.29 -26.59
N LEU A 456 -5.69 -24.58 -27.64
CA LEU A 456 -5.24 -23.23 -27.97
C LEU A 456 -5.62 -22.24 -26.86
N GLN A 457 -4.65 -21.42 -26.46
CA GLN A 457 -4.81 -20.41 -25.43
C GLN A 457 -4.77 -18.98 -25.98
N TYR A 458 -3.83 -18.72 -26.87
CA TYR A 458 -3.69 -17.41 -27.49
C TYR A 458 -2.96 -17.49 -28.83
N VAL A 459 -3.11 -16.40 -29.60
CA VAL A 459 -2.31 -16.12 -30.79
C VAL A 459 -1.76 -14.70 -30.65
N ASP A 460 -0.45 -14.52 -30.70
CA ASP A 460 0.19 -13.19 -30.76
C ASP A 460 0.53 -12.85 -32.21
N LEU A 461 -0.09 -11.79 -32.71
CA LEU A 461 -0.06 -11.38 -34.10
C LEU A 461 0.85 -10.15 -34.31
N PRO A 462 1.53 -10.03 -35.47
CA PRO A 462 2.26 -8.81 -35.80
C PRO A 462 1.32 -7.59 -35.87
N ALA A 463 1.88 -6.41 -35.57
CA ALA A 463 1.09 -5.16 -35.46
C ALA A 463 0.34 -4.80 -36.77
N GLU A 464 0.82 -5.25 -37.90
CA GLU A 464 0.21 -4.99 -39.22
C GLU A 464 -0.93 -5.98 -39.55
N ALA A 465 -1.17 -7.00 -38.74
CA ALA A 465 -2.28 -7.92 -38.91
C ALA A 465 -3.61 -7.25 -38.54
N PHE A 466 -4.60 -7.32 -39.39
CA PHE A 466 -5.92 -6.78 -39.14
C PHE A 466 -7.05 -7.55 -39.86
N GLY A 467 -8.27 -7.29 -39.46
CA GLY A 467 -9.46 -7.94 -40.00
C GLY A 467 -9.96 -9.03 -39.04
N ASP A 468 -10.62 -10.02 -39.60
CA ASP A 468 -11.30 -11.04 -38.81
C ASP A 468 -10.43 -12.27 -38.67
N ILE A 469 -10.17 -12.68 -37.41
CA ILE A 469 -9.50 -13.93 -37.08
C ILE A 469 -10.53 -15.06 -36.96
N TYR A 470 -10.25 -16.19 -37.57
CA TYR A 470 -11.09 -17.39 -37.57
C TYR A 470 -10.31 -18.57 -37.00
N LEU A 471 -10.94 -19.27 -36.08
CA LEU A 471 -10.43 -20.54 -35.55
C LEU A 471 -11.45 -21.64 -35.87
N SER A 472 -10.98 -22.80 -36.31
CA SER A 472 -11.85 -23.95 -36.56
C SER A 472 -11.17 -25.25 -36.16
N ASP A 473 -11.88 -26.11 -35.45
CA ASP A 473 -11.47 -27.46 -35.06
C ASP A 473 -11.95 -28.53 -36.05
N SER A 474 -12.84 -28.16 -36.99
CA SER A 474 -13.45 -29.08 -37.93
C SER A 474 -12.67 -29.13 -39.22
N ILE A 475 -11.49 -29.77 -39.20
CA ILE A 475 -10.59 -29.85 -40.36
C ILE A 475 -10.50 -31.28 -40.84
N ASN A 476 -10.90 -31.50 -42.05
CA ASN A 476 -10.82 -32.80 -42.70
C ASN A 476 -9.54 -32.88 -43.57
N LEU A 477 -8.39 -33.09 -42.95
CA LEU A 477 -7.10 -33.24 -43.60
C LEU A 477 -6.42 -34.54 -43.15
N PRO A 478 -5.54 -35.10 -43.97
CA PRO A 478 -4.71 -36.20 -43.53
C PRO A 478 -3.84 -35.74 -42.34
N THR A 479 -3.95 -36.42 -41.23
CA THR A 479 -3.07 -36.23 -40.07
C THR A 479 -1.62 -36.58 -40.42
N PRO A 480 -0.62 -36.04 -39.73
CA PRO A 480 0.78 -36.44 -39.90
C PRO A 480 0.90 -37.98 -39.79
N GLU A 481 1.46 -38.63 -40.81
CA GLU A 481 1.65 -40.09 -40.83
C GLU A 481 2.67 -40.50 -39.74
N ASP A 482 2.39 -41.61 -39.08
CA ASP A 482 3.24 -42.19 -38.00
C ASP A 482 3.42 -41.31 -36.73
N MET A 483 2.54 -40.34 -36.47
CA MET A 483 2.59 -39.47 -35.29
C MET A 483 1.29 -39.52 -34.48
N GLN A 484 1.41 -39.40 -33.15
CA GLN A 484 0.24 -39.27 -32.29
C GLN A 484 -0.25 -37.83 -32.28
N VAL A 485 -1.36 -37.57 -32.95
CA VAL A 485 -1.97 -36.24 -33.02
C VAL A 485 -2.95 -36.08 -31.87
N PHE A 486 -2.80 -35.01 -31.07
CA PHE A 486 -3.72 -34.65 -30.00
C PHE A 486 -4.89 -33.81 -30.53
N SER A 487 -4.60 -32.74 -31.28
CA SER A 487 -5.62 -31.83 -31.82
C SER A 487 -5.15 -31.24 -33.15
N VAL A 488 -6.11 -30.97 -34.06
CA VAL A 488 -5.89 -30.21 -35.29
C VAL A 488 -6.83 -29.02 -35.29
N PHE A 489 -6.29 -27.85 -35.56
CA PHE A 489 -7.06 -26.62 -35.64
C PHE A 489 -6.53 -25.68 -36.73
N SER A 490 -7.33 -24.72 -37.16
CA SER A 490 -6.88 -23.64 -38.05
C SER A 490 -6.96 -22.28 -37.38
N VAL A 491 -5.98 -21.45 -37.71
CA VAL A 491 -5.94 -20.03 -37.37
C VAL A 491 -5.78 -19.26 -38.66
N ASN A 492 -6.75 -18.45 -39.00
CA ASN A 492 -6.72 -17.61 -40.19
C ASN A 492 -7.14 -16.18 -39.82
N ILE A 493 -6.62 -15.19 -40.52
CA ILE A 493 -7.02 -13.78 -40.39
C ILE A 493 -7.18 -13.19 -41.78
N THR A 494 -8.07 -12.23 -41.93
CA THR A 494 -8.40 -11.65 -43.25
C THR A 494 -7.19 -11.00 -43.90
N GLU A 495 -6.40 -10.23 -43.14
CA GLU A 495 -5.21 -9.55 -43.64
C GLU A 495 -4.01 -9.91 -42.73
N TYR A 496 -3.13 -10.77 -43.22
CA TYR A 496 -1.93 -11.18 -42.55
C TYR A 496 -0.68 -10.78 -43.34
N PRO A 497 0.26 -10.03 -42.73
CA PRO A 497 1.49 -9.60 -43.40
C PRO A 497 2.41 -10.81 -43.67
N THR A 498 2.74 -11.03 -44.93
CA THR A 498 3.52 -12.21 -45.38
C THR A 498 4.91 -12.25 -44.73
N GLY A 499 5.24 -13.38 -44.10
CA GLY A 499 6.55 -13.64 -43.53
C GLY A 499 6.86 -12.95 -42.20
N MET A 500 5.88 -12.28 -41.59
CA MET A 500 6.02 -11.73 -40.25
C MET A 500 5.83 -12.83 -39.20
N PRO A 501 6.57 -12.78 -38.09
CA PRO A 501 6.46 -13.78 -37.03
C PRO A 501 5.15 -13.60 -36.24
N SER A 502 4.54 -14.73 -35.90
CA SER A 502 3.46 -14.87 -34.92
C SER A 502 3.82 -15.92 -33.90
N GLU A 503 3.23 -15.85 -32.72
CA GLU A 503 3.36 -16.87 -31.70
C GLU A 503 2.00 -17.51 -31.43
N ILE A 504 1.99 -18.83 -31.29
CA ILE A 504 0.81 -19.61 -30.94
C ILE A 504 1.06 -20.27 -29.59
N GLY A 505 0.26 -19.88 -28.59
CA GLY A 505 0.28 -20.44 -27.25
C GLY A 505 -0.82 -21.49 -27.06
N PHE A 506 -0.46 -22.64 -26.52
CA PHE A 506 -1.40 -23.71 -26.18
C PHE A 506 -1.02 -24.38 -24.86
N SER A 507 -1.97 -25.09 -24.24
CA SER A 507 -1.68 -25.79 -22.99
C SER A 507 -2.30 -27.17 -22.96
N LEU A 508 -1.64 -28.08 -22.23
CA LEU A 508 -2.12 -29.44 -21.97
C LEU A 508 -2.04 -29.72 -20.47
N SER A 509 -3.09 -30.29 -19.92
CA SER A 509 -3.10 -30.77 -18.54
C SER A 509 -2.30 -32.08 -18.43
N SER A 510 -1.89 -32.43 -17.22
CA SER A 510 -1.24 -33.74 -16.95
C SER A 510 -2.08 -34.94 -17.41
N THR A 511 -3.41 -34.81 -17.39
CA THR A 511 -4.36 -35.82 -17.85
C THR A 511 -4.33 -35.94 -19.37
N GLU A 512 -4.21 -34.86 -20.10
CA GLU A 512 -4.15 -34.81 -21.57
C GLU A 512 -2.78 -35.29 -22.10
N LEU A 513 -1.70 -35.01 -21.36
CA LEU A 513 -0.39 -35.55 -21.63
C LEU A 513 -0.35 -37.08 -21.46
N ALA A 514 -1.25 -37.66 -20.63
CA ALA A 514 -1.38 -39.13 -20.45
C ALA A 514 -0.06 -39.86 -20.12
N GLY A 515 0.89 -39.17 -19.46
CA GLY A 515 2.22 -39.68 -19.12
C GLY A 515 3.27 -39.48 -20.23
N THR A 516 2.93 -38.79 -21.31
CA THR A 516 3.88 -38.36 -22.34
C THR A 516 4.77 -37.26 -21.82
N ASP A 517 6.04 -37.27 -22.17
CA ASP A 517 6.97 -36.21 -21.80
C ASP A 517 6.57 -34.91 -22.50
N ALA A 518 6.34 -33.85 -21.71
CA ALA A 518 5.97 -32.56 -22.25
C ALA A 518 7.01 -32.00 -23.24
N ASP A 519 8.28 -32.33 -23.06
CA ASP A 519 9.35 -31.95 -24.00
C ASP A 519 9.25 -32.65 -25.38
N SER A 520 8.40 -33.67 -25.53
CA SER A 520 8.12 -34.32 -26.80
C SER A 520 6.94 -33.75 -27.58
N VAL A 521 6.23 -32.78 -27.01
CA VAL A 521 5.10 -32.11 -27.66
C VAL A 521 5.59 -31.01 -28.59
N ARG A 522 5.07 -31.00 -29.84
CA ARG A 522 5.37 -29.99 -30.85
C ARG A 522 4.10 -29.52 -31.54
N LEU A 523 4.14 -28.24 -31.94
CA LEU A 523 3.16 -27.72 -32.89
C LEU A 523 3.70 -27.94 -34.32
N TYR A 524 2.85 -28.47 -35.17
CA TYR A 524 3.14 -28.65 -36.61
C TYR A 524 2.25 -27.70 -37.41
N SER A 525 2.79 -27.10 -38.46
CA SER A 525 2.03 -26.34 -39.45
C SER A 525 1.87 -27.15 -40.75
N TYR A 526 0.71 -27.05 -41.39
CA TYR A 526 0.46 -27.67 -42.70
C TYR A 526 0.59 -26.60 -43.78
N ALA A 527 1.57 -26.77 -44.66
CA ALA A 527 1.81 -25.90 -45.80
C ALA A 527 2.32 -26.70 -47.00
N ASP A 528 1.92 -26.35 -48.21
CA ASP A 528 2.37 -26.98 -49.48
C ASP A 528 2.14 -28.49 -49.55
N GLY A 529 1.12 -28.98 -48.83
CA GLY A 529 0.78 -30.40 -48.80
C GLY A 529 1.56 -31.23 -47.77
N GLU A 530 2.39 -30.61 -46.95
CA GLU A 530 3.24 -31.26 -45.94
C GLU A 530 3.09 -30.68 -44.54
N TRP A 531 3.24 -31.51 -43.51
CA TRP A 531 3.35 -31.13 -42.14
C TRP A 531 4.79 -30.79 -41.75
N LYS A 532 5.03 -29.65 -41.12
CA LYS A 532 6.35 -29.18 -40.68
C LYS A 532 6.32 -28.82 -39.21
N ALA A 533 7.24 -29.38 -38.43
CA ALA A 533 7.39 -29.04 -37.02
C ALA A 533 7.82 -27.57 -36.86
N LEU A 534 7.17 -26.85 -35.95
CA LEU A 534 7.51 -25.49 -35.56
C LEU A 534 8.44 -25.49 -34.34
N PRO A 535 9.33 -24.50 -34.22
CA PRO A 535 10.06 -24.26 -32.98
C PRO A 535 9.05 -24.08 -31.82
N THR A 536 9.03 -25.04 -30.90
CA THR A 536 8.09 -25.07 -29.78
C THR A 536 8.87 -25.13 -28.46
N THR A 537 8.60 -24.24 -27.54
CA THR A 537 9.13 -24.24 -26.17
C THR A 537 8.06 -24.73 -25.19
N CYS A 538 8.47 -25.30 -24.08
CA CYS A 538 7.57 -25.82 -23.04
C CYS A 538 7.96 -25.28 -21.68
N SER A 539 6.95 -24.94 -20.87
CA SER A 539 7.09 -24.63 -19.45
C SER A 539 6.02 -25.36 -18.66
N VAL A 540 6.38 -26.03 -17.57
CA VAL A 540 5.44 -26.78 -16.73
C VAL A 540 5.20 -26.03 -15.42
N THR A 541 3.93 -25.77 -15.12
CA THR A 541 3.51 -25.11 -13.87
C THR A 541 2.37 -25.91 -13.23
N GLY A 542 2.67 -26.58 -12.12
CA GLY A 542 1.70 -27.48 -11.45
C GLY A 542 1.30 -28.64 -12.36
N ASP A 543 -0.01 -28.80 -12.61
CA ASP A 543 -0.57 -29.87 -13.43
C ASP A 543 -0.76 -29.48 -14.91
N THR A 544 -0.23 -28.34 -15.34
CA THR A 544 -0.39 -27.83 -16.70
C THR A 544 0.96 -27.56 -17.35
N ALA A 545 1.14 -28.06 -18.57
CA ALA A 545 2.24 -27.70 -19.45
C ALA A 545 1.75 -26.64 -20.46
N VAL A 546 2.47 -25.53 -20.53
CA VAL A 546 2.21 -24.42 -21.45
C VAL A 546 3.28 -24.43 -22.53
N PHE A 547 2.85 -24.30 -23.77
CA PHE A 547 3.68 -24.37 -24.95
C PHE A 547 3.56 -23.08 -25.76
N GLU A 548 4.68 -22.63 -26.32
CA GLU A 548 4.76 -21.46 -27.19
C GLU A 548 5.47 -21.88 -28.48
N ALA A 549 4.82 -21.64 -29.60
CA ALA A 549 5.35 -22.02 -30.92
C ALA A 549 5.42 -20.81 -31.84
N GLN A 550 6.57 -20.61 -32.49
CA GLN A 550 6.80 -19.53 -33.46
C GLN A 550 6.45 -19.96 -34.87
N THR A 551 5.70 -19.12 -35.59
CA THR A 551 5.36 -19.34 -36.99
C THR A 551 5.46 -18.03 -37.78
N ASN A 552 5.77 -18.13 -39.08
CA ASN A 552 5.77 -17.01 -40.03
C ASN A 552 4.54 -17.00 -40.95
N SER A 553 3.60 -17.88 -40.71
CA SER A 553 2.34 -17.95 -41.46
C SER A 553 1.25 -18.54 -40.59
N LEU A 554 0.05 -18.04 -40.74
CA LEU A 554 -1.15 -18.65 -40.19
C LEU A 554 -1.69 -19.71 -41.15
N GLY A 555 -2.59 -20.56 -40.67
CA GLY A 555 -3.17 -21.66 -41.43
C GLY A 555 -3.57 -22.81 -40.53
N ILE A 556 -3.23 -24.02 -40.92
CA ILE A 556 -3.63 -25.25 -40.21
C ILE A 556 -2.47 -25.76 -39.35
N PHE A 557 -2.79 -26.12 -38.14
CA PHE A 557 -1.85 -26.58 -37.13
C PHE A 557 -2.29 -27.90 -36.50
N ALA A 558 -1.32 -28.71 -36.08
CA ALA A 558 -1.56 -29.92 -35.29
C ALA A 558 -0.68 -29.95 -34.04
N VAL A 559 -1.24 -30.23 -32.89
CA VAL A 559 -0.48 -30.58 -31.68
C VAL A 559 -0.15 -32.06 -31.73
N VAL A 560 1.14 -32.39 -31.75
CA VAL A 560 1.65 -33.75 -31.99
C VAL A 560 2.54 -34.15 -30.83
N PHE A 561 2.41 -35.41 -30.41
CA PHE A 561 3.33 -36.09 -29.51
C PHE A 561 4.37 -36.83 -30.36
N GLU A 562 5.61 -36.34 -30.39
CA GLU A 562 6.70 -37.03 -31.08
C GLU A 562 7.14 -38.24 -30.24
N GLU A 563 7.21 -39.41 -30.84
CA GLU A 563 7.82 -40.56 -30.16
C GLU A 563 9.26 -40.21 -29.80
N SER A 564 9.62 -40.28 -28.52
CA SER A 564 11.00 -40.14 -28.10
C SER A 564 11.78 -41.24 -28.81
N SER A 565 12.66 -40.87 -29.74
CA SER A 565 13.56 -41.81 -30.38
C SER A 565 14.50 -42.38 -29.31
N SER A 566 14.03 -43.42 -28.63
CA SER A 566 14.91 -44.29 -27.85
C SER A 566 15.90 -44.91 -28.81
N ALA A 567 17.07 -44.32 -28.91
CA ALA A 567 18.19 -44.82 -29.67
C ALA A 567 18.38 -46.30 -29.38
N LYS A 568 18.14 -47.18 -30.39
CA LYS A 568 18.71 -48.50 -30.43
C LYS A 568 20.21 -48.32 -30.44
N SER A 569 20.82 -48.47 -29.29
CA SER A 569 22.28 -48.50 -29.12
C SER A 569 22.84 -49.72 -29.80
N PRO A 570 23.76 -49.62 -30.76
CA PRO A 570 24.73 -50.65 -31.00
C PRO A 570 25.84 -50.46 -29.97
N LEU A 571 26.08 -51.50 -29.21
CA LEU A 571 27.25 -51.66 -28.35
C LEU A 571 28.55 -51.22 -29.04
N GLY A 572 29.29 -50.33 -28.40
CA GLY A 572 30.74 -50.23 -28.66
C GLY A 572 31.29 -48.83 -28.50
N ILE A 573 32.14 -48.74 -27.49
CA ILE A 573 33.29 -47.83 -27.30
C ILE A 573 33.05 -46.58 -26.42
N ILE A 574 33.60 -46.74 -25.24
CA ILE A 574 34.02 -45.79 -24.25
C ILE A 574 34.84 -44.65 -24.89
N SER A 575 34.49 -43.42 -24.59
CA SER A 575 35.49 -42.35 -24.31
C SER A 575 34.90 -41.19 -23.57
N ILE A 576 35.51 -40.93 -22.45
CA ILE A 576 35.48 -39.82 -21.53
C ILE A 576 35.56 -38.47 -22.27
N ILE A 577 34.72 -37.53 -21.93
CA ILE A 577 35.13 -36.14 -21.66
C ILE A 577 34.11 -35.49 -20.71
N ALA A 578 34.62 -35.19 -19.53
CA ALA A 578 34.00 -34.28 -18.58
C ALA A 578 34.13 -32.83 -19.08
N GLY A 579 33.13 -32.04 -18.86
CA GLY A 579 33.34 -30.60 -18.88
C GLY A 579 32.10 -29.78 -19.28
N ILE A 580 31.72 -28.97 -18.34
CA ILE A 580 30.93 -27.75 -18.48
C ILE A 580 29.42 -27.92 -18.28
N CYS A 581 29.10 -28.08 -17.01
CA CYS A 581 27.87 -27.57 -16.44
C CYS A 581 28.25 -26.35 -15.59
N ALA A 582 28.03 -25.18 -16.09
CA ALA A 582 27.89 -23.92 -15.28
C ALA A 582 27.63 -22.76 -16.25
N VAL A 583 26.43 -22.34 -16.34
CA VAL A 583 25.99 -20.93 -16.47
C VAL A 583 24.48 -20.96 -16.70
N CYS A 584 23.74 -20.86 -15.61
CA CYS A 584 22.41 -20.24 -15.57
C CYS A 584 21.96 -20.11 -14.12
N LEU A 585 22.66 -19.27 -13.41
CA LEU A 585 22.17 -18.65 -12.15
C LEU A 585 22.79 -17.26 -12.13
N PHE A 586 21.98 -16.28 -12.39
CA PHE A 586 22.07 -14.88 -11.98
C PHE A 586 21.35 -13.99 -12.99
N ARG A 587 20.08 -13.71 -12.67
CA ARG A 587 19.52 -12.36 -12.80
C ARG A 587 18.16 -12.31 -12.11
N ARG A 588 18.22 -11.93 -10.85
CA ARG A 588 17.17 -11.17 -10.17
C ARG A 588 17.86 -10.00 -9.48
N LYS A 589 17.60 -8.84 -9.99
CA LYS A 589 17.42 -7.62 -9.20
C LYS A 589 16.48 -6.73 -9.98
#